data_4b361c06ca3d2dead727b6d5469b4787
#
_entry.id   4b361c06ca3d2dead727b6d5469b4787
#
_cell.length_a   1.000
_cell.length_b   1.000
_cell.length_c   1.000
_cell.angle_alpha   90.00
_cell.angle_beta   90.00
_cell.angle_gamma   90.00
#
_symmetry.space_group_name_H-M   'P 1'
#
loop_
_entity.id
_entity.type
_entity.pdbx_description
1 polymer ?
#
loop_
_entity_poly.entity_id
_entity_poly.type
_entity_poly.pdbx_seq_one_letter_code
_entity_poly.pdbx_strand_id
1 'polypeptide(L)'
;AASDVYKRQSKYHGALVVLFALAATPPRVFLRPTLYLSGAVALLLLVPHFVWQYEHDWASLAYHLAGRNSVFRPGYVAEYLLNLLVVFNPFFVPLYVRSWIAVKPQNAVERALRFIPAAFIVFFLLSTLRGYVQPQWVIVAVFGLLYTLFTYARRHPRTRRYLMRMGWVTLALIALTRLVMIFNPLGIRYEVFDNRTSYGEIA
;
A
#
# COMPACT_ATOMS: atom_id res chain seq x y z
N ALA A 1 17.05 -7.71 17.62
CA ALA A 1 16.03 -8.71 17.26
C ALA A 1 14.70 -8.09 16.80
N ALA A 2 14.16 -7.04 17.45
CA ALA A 2 12.88 -6.42 17.01
C ALA A 2 13.00 -5.66 15.69
N SER A 3 14.13 -5.02 15.39
CA SER A 3 14.33 -4.25 14.17
C SER A 3 14.37 -5.10 12.89
N ASP A 4 14.81 -6.35 12.99
CA ASP A 4 14.87 -7.27 11.83
C ASP A 4 13.51 -7.80 11.42
N VAL A 5 12.58 -7.91 12.36
CA VAL A 5 11.20 -8.32 12.08
C VAL A 5 10.48 -7.22 11.28
N TYR A 6 10.74 -5.94 11.57
CA TYR A 6 10.14 -4.81 10.86
C TYR A 6 10.58 -4.71 9.39
N LYS A 7 11.84 -5.02 9.08
CA LYS A 7 12.36 -4.98 7.69
C LYS A 7 11.79 -6.05 6.78
N ARG A 8 11.15 -7.10 7.33
CA ARG A 8 10.66 -8.26 6.59
C ARG A 8 9.18 -8.19 6.21
N GLN A 9 8.41 -7.26 6.77
CA GLN A 9 6.94 -7.22 6.60
C GLN A 9 6.44 -6.80 5.21
N SER A 10 7.21 -6.06 4.43
CA SER A 10 6.75 -5.52 3.14
C SER A 10 6.76 -6.52 1.98
N LYS A 11 7.37 -7.69 2.15
CA LYS A 11 7.60 -8.65 1.04
C LYS A 11 6.34 -9.43 0.64
N TYR A 12 5.44 -9.70 1.57
CA TYR A 12 4.25 -10.54 1.30
C TYR A 12 3.12 -9.81 0.58
N HIS A 13 3.08 -8.48 0.64
CA HIS A 13 2.08 -7.70 -0.09
C HIS A 13 2.23 -7.82 -1.61
N GLY A 14 3.43 -8.14 -2.11
CA GLY A 14 3.65 -8.46 -3.52
C GLY A 14 2.84 -9.68 -3.99
N ALA A 15 2.69 -10.70 -3.16
CA ALA A 15 1.86 -11.86 -3.46
C ALA A 15 0.38 -11.49 -3.63
N LEU A 16 -0.14 -10.54 -2.82
CA LEU A 16 -1.50 -10.02 -2.96
C LEU A 16 -1.69 -9.28 -4.29
N VAL A 17 -0.68 -8.54 -4.76
CA VAL A 17 -0.73 -7.88 -6.08
C VAL A 17 -0.92 -8.91 -7.18
N VAL A 18 -0.11 -9.98 -7.16
CA VAL A 18 -0.21 -11.07 -8.13
C VAL A 18 -1.58 -11.74 -8.05
N LEU A 19 -2.03 -12.07 -6.83
CA LEU A 19 -3.34 -12.70 -6.61
C LEU A 19 -4.47 -11.84 -7.18
N PHE A 20 -4.50 -10.55 -6.87
CA PHE A 20 -5.54 -9.65 -7.35
C PHE A 20 -5.42 -9.35 -8.86
N ALA A 21 -4.19 -9.32 -9.41
CA ALA A 21 -4.00 -9.23 -10.85
C ALA A 21 -4.55 -10.46 -11.57
N LEU A 22 -4.29 -11.66 -11.05
CA LEU A 22 -4.86 -12.91 -11.58
C LEU A 22 -6.38 -12.93 -11.46
N ALA A 23 -6.94 -12.50 -10.32
CA ALA A 23 -8.39 -12.40 -10.13
C ALA A 23 -9.07 -11.42 -11.10
N ALA A 24 -8.38 -10.35 -11.50
CA ALA A 24 -8.87 -9.39 -12.50
C ALA A 24 -8.72 -9.87 -13.94
N THR A 25 -7.98 -10.95 -14.16
CA THR A 25 -7.61 -11.44 -15.49
C THR A 25 -8.74 -12.28 -16.11
N PRO A 26 -9.03 -12.11 -17.42
CA PRO A 26 -10.03 -12.92 -18.10
C PRO A 26 -9.64 -14.40 -18.10
N PRO A 27 -10.61 -15.35 -17.98
CA PRO A 27 -10.32 -16.78 -17.91
C PRO A 27 -9.48 -17.32 -19.07
N ARG A 28 -9.57 -16.72 -20.25
CA ARG A 28 -8.78 -17.10 -21.43
C ARG A 28 -7.27 -16.99 -21.26
N VAL A 29 -6.80 -16.14 -20.32
CA VAL A 29 -5.37 -15.98 -20.06
C VAL A 29 -4.82 -17.20 -19.32
N PHE A 30 -5.63 -17.89 -18.52
CA PHE A 30 -5.24 -19.12 -17.83
C PHE A 30 -5.03 -20.30 -18.79
N LEU A 31 -5.44 -20.19 -20.04
CA LEU A 31 -5.17 -21.19 -21.10
C LEU A 31 -3.83 -20.95 -21.80
N ARG A 32 -3.12 -19.85 -21.48
CA ARG A 32 -1.86 -19.51 -22.13
C ARG A 32 -0.66 -20.17 -21.44
N PRO A 33 0.18 -20.95 -22.15
CA PRO A 33 1.38 -21.56 -21.55
C PRO A 33 2.36 -20.55 -20.97
N THR A 34 2.41 -19.35 -21.56
CA THR A 34 3.28 -18.26 -21.10
C THR A 34 3.00 -17.83 -19.67
N LEU A 35 1.75 -17.92 -19.19
CA LEU A 35 1.42 -17.62 -17.80
C LEU A 35 2.11 -18.61 -16.86
N TYR A 36 2.05 -19.88 -17.16
CA TYR A 36 2.67 -20.95 -16.36
C TYR A 36 4.18 -20.88 -16.40
N LEU A 37 4.77 -20.60 -17.56
CA LEU A 37 6.20 -20.38 -17.71
C LEU A 37 6.67 -19.20 -16.84
N SER A 38 5.95 -18.06 -16.88
CA SER A 38 6.26 -16.90 -16.03
C SER A 38 6.10 -17.23 -14.54
N GLY A 39 5.09 -18.01 -14.19
CA GLY A 39 4.90 -18.50 -12.82
C GLY A 39 6.05 -19.41 -12.36
N ALA A 40 6.48 -20.33 -13.21
CA ALA A 40 7.62 -21.22 -12.92
C ALA A 40 8.92 -20.43 -12.72
N VAL A 41 9.20 -19.45 -13.58
CA VAL A 41 10.37 -18.57 -13.42
C VAL A 41 10.28 -17.78 -12.11
N ALA A 42 9.11 -17.22 -11.79
CA ALA A 42 8.92 -16.50 -10.53
C ALA A 42 9.13 -17.41 -9.30
N LEU A 43 8.63 -18.65 -9.34
CA LEU A 43 8.85 -19.62 -8.27
C LEU A 43 10.32 -20.01 -8.14
N LEU A 44 11.03 -20.21 -9.24
CA LEU A 44 12.49 -20.48 -9.23
C LEU A 44 13.27 -19.34 -8.59
N LEU A 45 12.91 -18.08 -8.88
CA LEU A 45 13.52 -16.90 -8.26
C LEU A 45 13.20 -16.81 -6.75
N LEU A 46 12.11 -17.40 -6.29
CA LEU A 46 11.73 -17.43 -4.89
C LEU A 46 12.36 -18.60 -4.11
N VAL A 47 12.98 -19.60 -4.78
CA VAL A 47 13.61 -20.76 -4.13
C VAL A 47 14.57 -20.34 -3.01
N PRO A 48 15.52 -19.40 -3.20
CA PRO A 48 16.42 -18.99 -2.12
C PRO A 48 15.68 -18.41 -0.91
N HIS A 49 14.54 -17.75 -1.14
CA HIS A 49 13.70 -17.24 -0.08
C HIS A 49 13.00 -18.38 0.69
N PHE A 50 12.49 -19.37 -0.01
CA PHE A 50 11.86 -20.54 0.63
C PHE A 50 12.86 -21.38 1.42
N VAL A 51 14.07 -21.58 0.88
CA VAL A 51 15.17 -22.27 1.60
C VAL A 51 15.47 -21.50 2.89
N TRP A 52 15.66 -20.19 2.80
CA TRP A 52 15.90 -19.36 3.97
C TRP A 52 14.76 -19.46 5.01
N GLN A 53 13.49 -19.44 4.56
CA GLN A 53 12.34 -19.60 5.45
C GLN A 53 12.32 -20.96 6.14
N TYR A 54 12.65 -22.03 5.42
CA TYR A 54 12.76 -23.39 5.96
C TYR A 54 13.82 -23.47 7.04
N GLU A 55 15.00 -22.92 6.80
CA GLU A 55 16.12 -22.87 7.75
C GLU A 55 15.83 -22.01 9.00
N HIS A 56 14.82 -21.14 8.95
CA HIS A 56 14.44 -20.23 10.04
C HIS A 56 13.01 -20.51 10.56
N ASP A 57 12.59 -21.79 10.56
CA ASP A 57 11.32 -22.25 11.12
C ASP A 57 10.09 -21.47 10.65
N TRP A 58 10.11 -21.05 9.38
CA TRP A 58 9.02 -20.27 8.78
C TRP A 58 8.64 -19.03 9.57
N ALA A 59 9.60 -18.42 10.25
CA ALA A 59 9.41 -17.33 11.21
C ALA A 59 8.55 -16.18 10.67
N SER A 60 8.70 -15.83 9.38
CA SER A 60 7.89 -14.76 8.78
C SER A 60 6.45 -15.19 8.55
N LEU A 61 6.23 -16.44 8.15
CA LEU A 61 4.89 -16.98 7.91
C LEU A 61 4.15 -17.19 9.24
N ALA A 62 4.84 -17.75 10.24
CA ALA A 62 4.32 -17.92 11.59
C ALA A 62 3.90 -16.58 12.21
N TYR A 63 4.70 -15.52 12.04
CA TYR A 63 4.34 -14.18 12.50
C TYR A 63 3.03 -13.67 11.88
N HIS A 64 2.84 -13.87 10.57
CA HIS A 64 1.64 -13.40 9.87
C HIS A 64 0.40 -14.24 10.16
N LEU A 65 0.55 -15.55 10.42
CA LEU A 65 -0.57 -16.46 10.64
C LEU A 65 -0.94 -16.61 12.13
N ALA A 66 0.05 -16.68 13.03
CA ALA A 66 -0.16 -16.99 14.44
C ALA A 66 0.22 -15.85 15.39
N GLY A 67 1.11 -14.94 14.99
CA GLY A 67 1.71 -13.95 15.89
C GLY A 67 0.89 -12.66 16.09
N ARG A 68 -0.25 -12.49 15.44
CA ARG A 68 -1.11 -11.31 15.64
C ARG A 68 -2.21 -11.65 16.63
N ASN A 69 -2.13 -11.07 17.84
CA ASN A 69 -3.26 -11.09 18.76
C ASN A 69 -4.48 -10.51 18.05
N SER A 70 -5.43 -11.38 17.72
CA SER A 70 -6.66 -11.03 17.00
C SER A 70 -7.71 -10.49 17.96
N VAL A 71 -7.46 -9.29 18.49
CA VAL A 71 -8.45 -8.56 19.28
C VAL A 71 -9.08 -7.50 18.41
N PHE A 72 -10.36 -7.67 18.12
CA PHE A 72 -11.12 -6.63 17.42
C PHE A 72 -11.25 -5.39 18.30
N ARG A 73 -10.89 -4.25 17.74
CA ARG A 73 -11.14 -2.92 18.33
C ARG A 73 -11.77 -2.04 17.26
N PRO A 74 -12.98 -1.47 17.50
CA PRO A 74 -13.64 -0.58 16.54
C PRO A 74 -12.75 0.59 16.10
N GLY A 75 -11.87 1.06 16.99
CA GLY A 75 -10.87 2.08 16.68
C GLY A 75 -9.97 1.75 15.49
N TYR A 76 -9.62 0.49 15.25
CA TYR A 76 -8.78 0.10 14.11
C TYR A 76 -9.43 0.39 12.76
N VAL A 77 -10.77 0.28 12.68
CA VAL A 77 -11.51 0.65 11.46
C VAL A 77 -11.42 2.16 11.23
N ALA A 78 -11.66 2.95 12.28
CA ALA A 78 -11.58 4.42 12.19
C ALA A 78 -10.16 4.88 11.83
N GLU A 79 -9.14 4.34 12.51
CA GLU A 79 -7.73 4.62 12.21
C GLU A 79 -7.37 4.26 10.77
N TYR A 80 -7.85 3.11 10.27
CA TYR A 80 -7.62 2.70 8.88
C TYR A 80 -8.22 3.70 7.90
N LEU A 81 -9.47 4.11 8.10
CA LEU A 81 -10.13 5.08 7.21
C LEU A 81 -9.44 6.45 7.24
N LEU A 82 -9.02 6.92 8.40
CA LEU A 82 -8.24 8.15 8.53
C LEU A 82 -6.87 8.03 7.83
N ASN A 83 -6.20 6.90 8.02
CA ASN A 83 -4.93 6.62 7.36
C ASN A 83 -5.07 6.57 5.84
N LEU A 84 -6.17 6.03 5.30
CA LEU A 84 -6.45 6.08 3.87
C LEU A 84 -6.53 7.52 3.34
N LEU A 85 -7.18 8.43 4.08
CA LEU A 85 -7.26 9.83 3.71
C LEU A 85 -5.87 10.46 3.62
N VAL A 86 -5.00 10.16 4.60
CA VAL A 86 -3.62 10.68 4.62
C VAL A 86 -2.79 10.09 3.49
N VAL A 87 -2.80 8.76 3.32
CA VAL A 87 -2.01 8.04 2.30
C VAL A 87 -2.41 8.44 0.88
N PHE A 88 -3.70 8.60 0.63
CA PHE A 88 -4.22 8.95 -0.69
C PHE A 88 -4.33 10.46 -0.93
N ASN A 89 -3.91 11.27 0.00
CA ASN A 89 -4.03 12.72 -0.01
C ASN A 89 -5.51 13.19 0.01
N PRO A 90 -5.97 13.82 1.08
CA PRO A 90 -7.38 14.20 1.26
C PRO A 90 -7.91 15.09 0.11
N PHE A 91 -7.06 15.91 -0.50
CA PHE A 91 -7.44 16.74 -1.65
C PHE A 91 -7.71 15.92 -2.92
N PHE A 92 -7.13 14.72 -3.03
CA PHE A 92 -7.26 13.87 -4.22
C PHE A 92 -8.32 12.78 -4.06
N VAL A 93 -8.69 12.42 -2.84
CA VAL A 93 -9.67 11.34 -2.58
C VAL A 93 -10.99 11.55 -3.34
N PRO A 94 -11.64 12.73 -3.37
CA PRO A 94 -12.86 12.92 -4.13
C PRO A 94 -12.65 12.72 -5.64
N LEU A 95 -11.47 13.08 -6.14
CA LEU A 95 -11.13 12.90 -7.54
C LEU A 95 -10.81 11.45 -7.88
N TYR A 96 -10.20 10.68 -6.97
CA TYR A 96 -10.04 9.25 -7.14
C TYR A 96 -11.38 8.56 -7.30
N VAL A 97 -12.34 8.83 -6.41
CA VAL A 97 -13.69 8.26 -6.48
C VAL A 97 -14.36 8.64 -7.82
N ARG A 98 -14.33 9.94 -8.17
CA ARG A 98 -14.94 10.41 -9.42
C ARG A 98 -14.30 9.79 -10.67
N SER A 99 -12.98 9.74 -10.71
CA SER A 99 -12.26 9.14 -11.85
C SER A 99 -12.50 7.64 -11.94
N TRP A 100 -12.53 6.97 -10.80
CA TRP A 100 -12.78 5.53 -10.73
C TRP A 100 -14.17 5.15 -11.25
N ILE A 101 -15.18 5.99 -10.99
CA ILE A 101 -16.53 5.81 -11.53
C ILE A 101 -16.59 6.13 -13.04
N ALA A 102 -15.95 7.24 -13.46
CA ALA A 102 -16.07 7.77 -14.81
C ALA A 102 -15.23 7.01 -15.85
N VAL A 103 -14.04 6.53 -15.48
CA VAL A 103 -13.13 5.83 -16.39
C VAL A 103 -13.45 4.34 -16.41
N LYS A 104 -13.97 3.87 -17.53
CA LYS A 104 -14.23 2.43 -17.74
C LYS A 104 -13.00 1.77 -18.37
N PRO A 105 -12.58 0.57 -17.88
CA PRO A 105 -11.44 -0.13 -18.43
C PRO A 105 -11.73 -0.64 -19.84
N GLN A 106 -10.78 -0.44 -20.77
CA GLN A 106 -10.89 -0.85 -22.16
C GLN A 106 -10.20 -2.19 -22.45
N ASN A 107 -9.24 -2.57 -21.60
CA ASN A 107 -8.44 -3.78 -21.77
C ASN A 107 -8.19 -4.49 -20.43
N ALA A 108 -7.53 -5.66 -20.48
CA ALA A 108 -7.27 -6.47 -19.28
C ALA A 108 -6.35 -5.76 -18.27
N VAL A 109 -5.36 -5.02 -18.76
CA VAL A 109 -4.42 -4.29 -17.90
C VAL A 109 -5.14 -3.18 -17.13
N GLU A 110 -5.96 -2.39 -17.81
CA GLU A 110 -6.77 -1.35 -17.18
C GLU A 110 -7.78 -1.92 -16.18
N ARG A 111 -8.32 -3.10 -16.47
CA ARG A 111 -9.19 -3.82 -15.53
C ARG A 111 -8.43 -4.20 -14.27
N ALA A 112 -7.23 -4.74 -14.41
CA ALA A 112 -6.37 -5.08 -13.28
C ALA A 112 -5.97 -3.82 -12.47
N LEU A 113 -5.53 -2.76 -13.15
CA LEU A 113 -5.18 -1.48 -12.52
C LEU A 113 -6.34 -0.84 -11.75
N ARG A 114 -7.58 -1.12 -12.16
CA ARG A 114 -8.77 -0.67 -11.45
C ARG A 114 -9.17 -1.62 -10.33
N PHE A 115 -9.06 -2.93 -10.53
CA PHE A 115 -9.48 -3.94 -9.56
C PHE A 115 -8.53 -4.00 -8.35
N ILE A 116 -7.22 -3.97 -8.59
CA ILE A 116 -6.19 -4.08 -7.54
C ILE A 116 -6.39 -3.05 -6.42
N PRO A 117 -6.54 -1.73 -6.68
CA PRO A 117 -6.78 -0.75 -5.62
C PRO A 117 -8.01 -1.07 -4.76
N ALA A 118 -9.13 -1.40 -5.40
CA ALA A 118 -10.35 -1.74 -4.69
C ALA A 118 -10.17 -2.99 -3.82
N ALA A 119 -9.54 -4.03 -4.39
CA ALA A 119 -9.26 -5.28 -3.68
C ALA A 119 -8.32 -5.05 -2.48
N PHE A 120 -7.26 -4.24 -2.63
CA PHE A 120 -6.37 -3.88 -1.52
C PHE A 120 -7.09 -3.12 -0.42
N ILE A 121 -7.87 -2.10 -0.77
CA ILE A 121 -8.61 -1.29 0.20
C ILE A 121 -9.59 -2.17 0.97
N VAL A 122 -10.36 -3.00 0.29
CA VAL A 122 -11.35 -3.89 0.91
C VAL A 122 -10.66 -4.98 1.74
N PHE A 123 -9.60 -5.62 1.22
CA PHE A 123 -8.85 -6.64 1.93
C PHE A 123 -8.30 -6.13 3.26
N PHE A 124 -7.67 -4.96 3.26
CA PHE A 124 -7.12 -4.39 4.47
C PHE A 124 -8.18 -3.80 5.40
N LEU A 125 -9.30 -3.33 4.86
CA LEU A 125 -10.46 -2.98 5.69
C LEU A 125 -10.97 -4.21 6.45
N LEU A 126 -11.14 -5.34 5.79
CA LEU A 126 -11.52 -6.60 6.45
C LEU A 126 -10.44 -7.08 7.45
N SER A 127 -9.17 -6.84 7.14
CA SER A 127 -8.05 -7.18 8.02
C SER A 127 -8.07 -6.38 9.34
N THR A 128 -8.70 -5.19 9.37
CA THR A 128 -8.88 -4.42 10.62
C THR A 128 -9.73 -5.13 11.65
N LEU A 129 -10.60 -6.06 11.21
CA LEU A 129 -11.41 -6.89 12.11
C LEU A 129 -10.55 -7.88 12.92
N ARG A 130 -9.32 -8.14 12.48
CA ARG A 130 -8.36 -9.04 13.14
C ARG A 130 -7.19 -8.30 13.81
N GLY A 131 -7.05 -7.00 13.60
CA GLY A 131 -5.99 -6.22 14.22
C GLY A 131 -5.63 -4.95 13.46
N TYR A 132 -4.66 -4.21 13.98
CA TYR A 132 -4.18 -2.98 13.40
C TYR A 132 -3.56 -3.18 12.01
N VAL A 133 -3.91 -2.34 11.05
CA VAL A 133 -3.37 -2.32 9.69
C VAL A 133 -2.45 -1.11 9.53
N GLN A 134 -1.21 -1.36 9.14
CA GLN A 134 -0.23 -0.28 8.93
C GLN A 134 -0.56 0.50 7.65
N PRO A 135 -0.50 1.85 7.66
CA PRO A 135 -0.89 2.69 6.53
C PRO A 135 -0.14 2.39 5.24
N GLN A 136 1.16 2.08 5.33
CA GLN A 136 2.00 1.80 4.16
C GLN A 136 1.61 0.53 3.38
N TRP A 137 0.82 -0.37 3.96
CA TRP A 137 0.43 -1.59 3.27
C TRP A 137 -0.53 -1.33 2.10
N VAL A 138 -1.26 -0.23 2.16
CA VAL A 138 -2.25 0.13 1.13
C VAL A 138 -1.64 0.97 0.00
N ILE A 139 -0.37 1.37 0.12
CA ILE A 139 0.29 2.28 -0.84
C ILE A 139 0.28 1.75 -2.28
N VAL A 140 0.26 0.44 -2.45
CA VAL A 140 0.18 -0.21 -3.77
C VAL A 140 -1.10 0.21 -4.53
N ALA A 141 -2.19 0.47 -3.80
CA ALA A 141 -3.44 0.94 -4.39
C ALA A 141 -3.30 2.31 -5.10
N VAL A 142 -2.34 3.13 -4.67
CA VAL A 142 -2.10 4.46 -5.24
C VAL A 142 -1.80 4.39 -6.74
N PHE A 143 -1.06 3.38 -7.21
CA PHE A 143 -0.69 3.28 -8.63
C PHE A 143 -1.91 3.16 -9.55
N GLY A 144 -2.84 2.29 -9.23
CA GLY A 144 -4.06 2.12 -10.03
C GLY A 144 -5.01 3.31 -9.89
N LEU A 145 -5.10 3.93 -8.71
CA LEU A 145 -5.87 5.15 -8.49
C LEU A 145 -5.30 6.32 -9.27
N LEU A 146 -3.98 6.51 -9.27
CA LEU A 146 -3.31 7.54 -10.06
C LEU A 146 -3.51 7.33 -11.56
N TYR A 147 -3.44 6.08 -12.04
CA TYR A 147 -3.69 5.78 -13.44
C TYR A 147 -5.10 6.24 -13.87
N THR A 148 -6.14 5.88 -13.12
CA THR A 148 -7.53 6.28 -13.43
C THR A 148 -7.71 7.79 -13.32
N LEU A 149 -7.13 8.41 -12.30
CA LEU A 149 -7.17 9.87 -12.10
C LEU A 149 -6.48 10.62 -13.25
N PHE A 150 -5.29 10.15 -13.64
CA PHE A 150 -4.55 10.76 -14.76
C PHE A 150 -5.31 10.64 -16.08
N THR A 151 -5.87 9.46 -16.35
CA THR A 151 -6.70 9.21 -17.55
C THR A 151 -7.92 10.11 -17.56
N TYR A 152 -8.56 10.31 -16.42
CA TYR A 152 -9.68 11.24 -16.27
C TYR A 152 -9.26 12.70 -16.47
N ALA A 153 -8.18 13.12 -15.83
CA ALA A 153 -7.70 14.50 -15.87
C ALA A 153 -7.25 14.94 -17.27
N ARG A 154 -6.74 14.02 -18.10
CA ARG A 154 -6.39 14.31 -19.51
C ARG A 154 -7.59 14.80 -20.32
N ARG A 155 -8.79 14.32 -20.00
CA ARG A 155 -10.04 14.71 -20.68
C ARG A 155 -10.77 15.89 -20.02
N HIS A 156 -10.30 16.33 -18.83
CA HIS A 156 -10.98 17.34 -18.00
C HIS A 156 -9.99 18.44 -17.57
N PRO A 157 -9.85 19.52 -18.33
CA PRO A 157 -8.87 20.59 -18.04
C PRO A 157 -9.04 21.24 -16.66
N ARG A 158 -10.28 21.34 -16.15
CA ARG A 158 -10.55 21.86 -14.79
C ARG A 158 -9.96 20.95 -13.71
N THR A 159 -10.11 19.64 -13.85
CA THR A 159 -9.53 18.65 -12.93
C THR A 159 -8.01 18.70 -12.97
N ARG A 160 -7.41 18.80 -14.15
CA ARG A 160 -5.97 18.93 -14.30
C ARG A 160 -5.43 20.18 -13.56
N ARG A 161 -6.08 21.32 -13.71
CA ARG A 161 -5.69 22.56 -13.00
C ARG A 161 -5.82 22.41 -11.49
N TYR A 162 -6.88 21.80 -11.01
CA TYR A 162 -7.07 21.50 -9.59
C TYR A 162 -5.95 20.61 -9.05
N LEU A 163 -5.62 19.49 -9.75
CA LEU A 163 -4.55 18.57 -9.37
C LEU A 163 -3.20 19.29 -9.26
N MET A 164 -2.87 20.12 -10.23
CA MET A 164 -1.62 20.88 -10.20
C MET A 164 -1.58 21.83 -8.99
N ARG A 165 -2.65 22.56 -8.71
CA ARG A 165 -2.73 23.47 -7.55
C ARG A 165 -2.63 22.73 -6.23
N MET A 166 -3.44 21.68 -6.06
CA MET A 166 -3.43 20.89 -4.81
C MET A 166 -2.15 20.06 -4.66
N GLY A 167 -1.52 19.68 -5.75
CA GLY A 167 -0.19 19.07 -5.74
C GLY A 167 0.86 20.00 -5.11
N TRP A 168 0.90 21.27 -5.54
CA TRP A 168 1.80 22.26 -4.94
C TRP A 168 1.47 22.53 -3.47
N VAL A 169 0.18 22.64 -3.13
CA VAL A 169 -0.25 22.77 -1.72
C VAL A 169 0.22 21.58 -0.89
N THR A 170 0.07 20.36 -1.40
CA THR A 170 0.52 19.15 -0.72
C THR A 170 2.03 19.15 -0.52
N LEU A 171 2.81 19.49 -1.55
CA LEU A 171 4.27 19.59 -1.44
C LEU A 171 4.69 20.63 -0.41
N ALA A 172 4.03 21.80 -0.41
CA ALA A 172 4.30 22.84 0.59
C ALA A 172 3.98 22.37 2.01
N LEU A 173 2.85 21.66 2.20
CA LEU A 173 2.49 21.11 3.51
C LEU A 173 3.48 20.02 3.96
N ILE A 174 3.92 19.13 3.07
CA ILE A 174 4.94 18.14 3.38
C ILE A 174 6.26 18.80 3.76
N ALA A 175 6.70 19.80 2.98
CA ALA A 175 7.93 20.55 3.27
C ALA A 175 7.83 21.27 4.62
N LEU A 176 6.71 21.95 4.90
CA LEU A 176 6.47 22.60 6.17
C LEU A 176 6.49 21.62 7.34
N THR A 177 5.79 20.48 7.21
CA THR A 177 5.81 19.43 8.24
C THR A 177 7.23 18.91 8.49
N ARG A 178 8.01 18.70 7.42
CA ARG A 178 9.40 18.28 7.55
C ARG A 178 10.27 19.33 8.24
N LEU A 179 10.10 20.62 7.91
CA LEU A 179 10.82 21.71 8.58
C LEU A 179 10.46 21.80 10.06
N VAL A 180 9.16 21.70 10.39
CA VAL A 180 8.71 21.67 11.79
C VAL A 180 9.32 20.49 12.55
N MET A 181 9.40 19.30 11.94
CA MET A 181 10.03 18.12 12.55
C MET A 181 11.55 18.30 12.75
N ILE A 182 12.24 18.93 11.78
CA ILE A 182 13.71 19.13 11.85
C ILE A 182 14.06 20.17 12.89
N PHE A 183 13.40 21.32 12.86
CA PHE A 183 13.73 22.47 13.72
C PHE A 183 13.02 22.43 15.07
N ASN A 184 11.97 21.62 15.20
CA ASN A 184 11.14 21.48 16.41
C ASN A 184 10.81 22.83 17.12
N PRO A 185 10.30 23.84 16.41
CA PRO A 185 10.07 25.17 16.97
C PRO A 185 9.05 25.17 18.12
N LEU A 186 8.23 24.14 18.22
CA LEU A 186 7.19 23.97 19.25
C LEU A 186 7.67 23.18 20.47
N GLY A 187 8.92 22.70 20.47
CA GLY A 187 9.46 21.90 21.57
C GLY A 187 8.70 20.60 21.87
N ILE A 188 7.92 20.10 20.92
CA ILE A 188 7.11 18.89 21.10
C ILE A 188 8.02 17.68 21.04
N ARG A 189 8.10 16.93 22.14
CA ARG A 189 8.79 15.64 22.16
C ARG A 189 7.91 14.59 21.50
N TYR A 190 8.23 14.26 20.27
CA TYR A 190 7.59 13.15 19.56
C TYR A 190 8.36 11.86 19.86
N GLU A 191 7.94 11.09 20.86
CA GLU A 191 8.53 9.78 21.17
C GLU A 191 8.57 8.83 19.96
N VAL A 192 7.63 8.98 19.03
CA VAL A 192 7.55 8.20 17.80
C VAL A 192 8.64 8.57 16.78
N PHE A 193 9.23 9.77 16.88
CA PHE A 193 10.23 10.28 15.94
C PHE A 193 11.62 10.42 16.55
N ASP A 194 11.77 10.19 17.84
CA ASP A 194 13.05 10.25 18.53
C ASP A 194 13.85 8.93 18.35
N ASN A 195 13.95 8.49 17.09
CA ASN A 195 14.85 7.41 16.72
C ASN A 195 16.35 7.79 16.88
N ARG A 196 16.67 9.03 17.24
CA ARG A 196 18.05 9.46 17.48
C ARG A 196 18.63 8.85 18.75
N THR A 197 17.79 8.59 19.75
CA THR A 197 18.24 7.97 21.00
C THR A 197 18.47 6.46 20.85
N SER A 198 17.74 5.76 19.99
CA SER A 198 17.92 4.32 19.80
C SER A 198 19.12 3.93 18.93
N TYR A 199 19.72 4.85 18.18
CA TYR A 199 20.94 4.60 17.42
C TYR A 199 22.22 5.02 18.16
N GLY A 200 22.10 5.84 19.22
CA GLY A 200 23.22 6.27 20.06
C GLY A 200 23.63 5.26 21.13
N GLU A 201 22.78 4.28 21.43
CA GLU A 201 23.08 3.24 22.43
C GLU A 201 23.68 1.96 21.84
N ILE A 202 23.97 1.93 20.53
CA ILE A 202 24.54 0.76 19.81
C ILE A 202 25.95 1.08 19.27
N ALA A 203 26.56 2.17 19.72
CA ALA A 203 27.96 2.50 19.42
C ALA A 203 28.89 2.17 20.60
#